data_61abe27681d1d9aa527603c4b59cd6f8
#
_entry.id   61abe27681d1d9aa527603c4b59cd6f8
#
_cell.length_a   1.000
_cell.length_b   1.000
_cell.length_c   1.000
_cell.angle_alpha   90.00
_cell.angle_beta   90.00
_cell.angle_gamma   90.00
#
_symmetry.space_group_name_H-M   'P 1'
#
loop_
_entity.id
_entity.type
_entity.pdbx_description
1 polymer ?
#
loop_
_entity_poly.entity_id
_entity_poly.type
_entity_poly.pdbx_seq_one_letter_code
_entity_poly.pdbx_strand_id
1 'polypeptide(L)' 'METVPDQSRIIVEFAGRAFGILLKNGSRYLFFAADRVASKLDRRSFRSASEAQNALAALLEADNSR' A
#
# COMPACT_ATOMS: atom_id res chain seq x y z
N MET A 1 11.35 2.93 24.84
CA MET A 1 11.21 2.52 24.24
C MET A 1 11.64 2.61 23.25
N GLU A 2 11.89 2.40 22.58
CA GLU A 2 12.24 2.46 21.63
C GLU A 2 11.63 2.13 20.75
N THR A 3 11.77 2.51 19.99
CA THR A 3 11.07 2.25 19.08
C THR A 3 11.63 1.63 18.08
N VAL A 4 11.32 0.59 17.76
CA VAL A 4 11.89 -0.11 16.80
C VAL A 4 11.36 0.27 15.53
N PRO A 5 12.10 0.30 14.53
CA PRO A 5 11.65 0.56 13.23
C PRO A 5 10.62 -0.42 12.94
N ASP A 6 9.54 0.02 12.62
CA ASP A 6 8.48 -0.84 12.49
C ASP A 6 8.34 -1.29 11.11
N GLN A 7 8.97 -2.39 10.79
CA GLN A 7 8.85 -2.94 9.47
C GLN A 7 7.53 -3.61 9.25
N SER A 8 6.69 -3.66 10.26
CA SER A 8 5.38 -4.23 10.07
C SER A 8 4.38 -3.22 9.56
N ARG A 9 4.79 -1.99 9.39
CA ARG A 9 3.91 -0.95 8.89
C ARG A 9 4.64 -0.10 7.88
N ILE A 10 4.15 -0.05 6.66
CA ILE A 10 4.81 0.66 5.58
C ILE A 10 3.81 1.59 4.93
N ILE A 11 4.18 2.84 4.74
CA ILE A 11 3.34 3.79 4.06
C ILE A 11 3.57 3.64 2.57
N VAL A 12 2.50 3.48 1.81
CA VAL A 12 2.60 3.33 0.37
C VAL A 12 2.32 4.67 -0.27
N GLU A 13 3.34 5.21 -0.93
CA GLU A 13 3.25 6.51 -1.54
C GLU A 13 3.49 6.43 -3.03
N PHE A 14 2.95 7.39 -3.75
CA PHE A 14 3.18 7.49 -5.17
C PHE A 14 3.11 8.97 -5.52
N ALA A 15 4.11 9.46 -6.22
CA ALA A 15 4.18 10.84 -6.63
C ALA A 15 4.07 11.80 -5.44
N GLY A 16 4.67 11.45 -4.33
CA GLY A 16 4.69 12.30 -3.16
C GLY A 16 3.43 12.30 -2.32
N ARG A 17 2.52 11.38 -2.60
CA ARG A 17 1.25 11.33 -1.91
C ARG A 17 1.04 9.95 -1.31
N ALA A 18 0.58 9.91 -0.08
CA ALA A 18 0.33 8.64 0.58
C ALA A 18 -1.06 8.12 0.19
N PHE A 19 -1.11 6.90 -0.29
CA PHE A 19 -2.36 6.29 -0.70
C PHE A 19 -2.87 5.21 0.25
N GLY A 20 -2.04 4.79 1.16
CA GLY A 20 -2.46 3.77 2.12
C GLY A 20 -1.29 3.26 2.91
N ILE A 21 -1.54 2.27 3.72
CA ILE A 21 -0.50 1.64 4.50
C ILE A 21 -0.61 0.13 4.37
N LEU A 22 0.53 -0.51 4.51
CA LEU A 22 0.62 -1.95 4.55
C LEU A 22 0.92 -2.36 5.97
N LEU A 23 0.19 -3.32 6.47
CA LEU A 23 0.46 -3.90 7.76
C LEU A 23 0.85 -5.34 7.57
N LYS A 24 1.96 -5.72 8.17
CA LYS A 24 2.42 -7.08 8.06
C LYS A 24 1.49 -8.01 8.79
N ASN A 25 1.13 -9.10 8.13
CA ASN A 25 0.21 -10.07 8.70
C ASN A 25 0.76 -11.44 8.36
N GLY A 26 1.53 -12.01 9.26
CA GLY A 26 2.20 -13.27 8.98
C GLY A 26 3.25 -13.06 7.92
N SER A 27 3.20 -13.79 6.85
CA SER A 27 4.17 -13.67 5.78
C SER A 27 3.66 -12.77 4.67
N ARG A 28 2.57 -12.09 4.87
CA ARG A 28 1.99 -11.23 3.84
C ARG A 28 1.77 -9.83 4.38
N TYR A 29 1.37 -8.95 3.51
CA TYR A 29 1.08 -7.56 3.89
C TYR A 29 -0.35 -7.24 3.50
N LEU A 30 -1.08 -6.66 4.42
CA LEU A 30 -2.46 -6.29 4.18
C LEU A 30 -2.52 -4.79 3.93
N PHE A 31 -3.14 -4.38 2.86
CA PHE A 31 -3.20 -2.99 2.49
C PHE A 31 -4.47 -2.33 3.02
N PHE A 32 -4.31 -1.16 3.60
CA PHE A 32 -5.44 -0.36 4.06
C PHE A 32 -5.40 0.97 3.31
N ALA A 33 -6.41 1.21 2.51
CA ALA A 33 -6.44 2.41 1.70
C ALA A 33 -6.71 3.64 2.53
N ALA A 34 -5.98 4.71 2.25
CA ALA A 34 -6.21 5.99 2.92
C ALA A 34 -6.80 7.00 1.94
N ASP A 35 -7.06 6.58 0.72
CA ASP A 35 -7.52 7.47 -0.30
C ASP A 35 -8.57 6.74 -1.13
N ARG A 36 -9.52 7.48 -1.63
CA ARG A 36 -10.60 6.88 -2.39
C ARG A 36 -10.09 6.16 -3.64
N VAL A 37 -9.09 6.72 -4.29
CA VAL A 37 -8.55 6.11 -5.50
C VAL A 37 -7.98 4.73 -5.20
N ALA A 38 -7.37 4.58 -4.05
CA ALA A 38 -6.77 3.31 -3.68
C ALA A 38 -7.76 2.32 -3.07
N SER A 39 -9.02 2.68 -3.00
CA SER A 39 -9.99 1.83 -2.31
C SER A 39 -10.17 0.47 -2.97
N LYS A 40 -9.84 0.36 -4.25
CA LYS A 40 -9.94 -0.93 -4.92
C LYS A 40 -8.93 -1.92 -4.40
N LEU A 41 -7.90 -1.46 -3.74
CA LEU A 41 -6.89 -2.33 -3.16
C LEU A 41 -7.12 -2.53 -1.66
N ASP A 42 -8.12 -1.89 -1.10
CA ASP A 42 -8.36 -1.94 0.33
C ASP A 42 -8.56 -3.38 0.79
N ARG A 43 -7.85 -3.75 1.84
CA ARG A 43 -7.94 -5.08 2.41
C ARG A 43 -7.39 -6.18 1.52
N ARG A 44 -6.63 -5.84 0.51
CA ARG A 44 -5.97 -6.84 -0.31
C ARG A 44 -4.63 -7.21 0.31
N SER A 45 -4.22 -8.44 0.09
CA SER A 45 -2.99 -8.92 0.67
C SER A 45 -1.94 -9.06 -0.42
N PHE A 46 -0.71 -8.70 -0.08
CA PHE A 46 0.40 -8.76 -1.02
C PHE A 46 1.57 -9.50 -0.40
N ARG A 47 2.44 -10.03 -1.20
CA ARG A 47 3.60 -10.75 -0.71
C ARG A 47 4.70 -9.83 -0.26
N SER A 48 4.74 -8.64 -0.80
CA SER A 48 5.82 -7.71 -0.47
C SER A 48 5.33 -6.29 -0.68
N ALA A 49 6.07 -5.36 -0.13
CA ALA A 49 5.78 -3.96 -0.33
C ALA A 49 5.91 -3.58 -1.80
N SER A 50 6.87 -4.19 -2.49
CA SER A 50 7.06 -3.93 -3.89
C SER A 50 5.85 -4.35 -4.72
N GLU A 51 5.26 -5.48 -4.38
CA GLU A 51 4.09 -5.95 -5.07
C GLU A 51 2.92 -5.00 -4.87
N ALA A 52 2.75 -4.51 -3.66
CA ALA A 52 1.70 -3.55 -3.38
C ALA A 52 1.93 -2.24 -4.12
N GLN A 53 3.18 -1.80 -4.18
CA GLN A 53 3.52 -0.57 -4.87
C GLN A 53 3.21 -0.70 -6.37
N ASN A 54 3.53 -1.83 -6.93
CA ASN A 54 3.25 -2.07 -8.35
C ASN A 54 1.74 -2.11 -8.61
N ALA A 55 1.00 -2.70 -7.71
CA ALA A 55 -0.45 -2.76 -7.85
C ALA A 55 -1.05 -1.36 -7.78
N LEU A 56 -0.53 -0.53 -6.88
CA LEU A 56 -1.01 0.83 -6.78
C LEU A 56 -0.68 1.62 -8.04
N ALA A 57 0.52 1.47 -8.55
CA ALA A 57 0.91 2.18 -9.76
C ALA A 57 0.01 1.79 -10.94
N ALA A 58 -0.28 0.52 -11.06
CA ALA A 58 -1.15 0.05 -12.12
C ALA A 58 -2.57 0.62 -11.98
N LEU A 59 -3.05 0.68 -10.76
CA LEU A 59 -4.36 1.22 -10.50
C LEU A 59 -4.43 2.71 -10.84
N LEU A 60 -3.40 3.45 -10.48
CA LEU A 60 -3.37 4.88 -10.73
C LEU A 60 -3.26 5.17 -12.23
N GLU A 61 -2.51 4.33 -12.95
CA GLU A 61 -2.42 4.49 -14.38
C GLU A 61 -3.75 4.21 -15.04
N ALA A 62 -4.45 3.19 -14.61
CA ALA A 62 -5.74 2.88 -15.17
C ALA A 62 -6.75 3.98 -14.87
N ASP A 63 -6.68 4.54 -13.68
CA ASP A 63 -7.58 5.58 -13.28
C ASP A 63 -7.31 6.87 -14.07
N ASN A 64 -6.06 7.06 -14.45
CA ASN A 64 -5.63 8.27 -15.10
C ASN A 64 -5.71 8.19 -16.61
N SER A 65 -5.95 7.06 -17.18
CA SER A 65 -5.89 6.91 -18.60
C SER A 65 -7.24 6.97 -19.25
N ARG A 66 -8.10 7.76 -18.81
CA ARG A 66 -9.40 7.84 -19.39
C ARG A 66 -9.55 8.89 -20.44
#